data_7a2bcf015ece6d43cb2922b9bf48602b
#
_entry.id   7a2bcf015ece6d43cb2922b9bf48602b
#
_cell.length_a   1.000
_cell.length_b   1.000
_cell.length_c   1.000
_cell.angle_alpha   90.00
_cell.angle_beta   90.00
_cell.angle_gamma   90.00
#
_symmetry.space_group_name_H-M   'P 1'
#
loop_
_entity.id
_entity.type
_entity.pdbx_description
1 polymer ?
#
loop_
_entity_poly.entity_id
_entity_poly.type
_entity_poly.pdbx_seq_one_letter_code
_entity_poly.pdbx_strand_id
1 'polypeptide(L)'
;MSKSQDRVEARRAIQERAIARRREREQQDERIAKLALDVNVALREGRRAVEAAERRAGRALTLMISTEGLAVTEVIDWVGDSTLTAREIARLRGLAIDSPEP
;
A
#
# COMPACT_ATOMS: atom_id res chain seq x y z
N MET A 1 58.99 16.23 -13.64
CA MET A 1 58.09 16.14 -12.47
C MET A 1 58.66 15.17 -11.46
N SER A 2 58.59 15.50 -10.18
CA SER A 2 59.06 14.64 -9.12
C SER A 2 58.01 13.55 -8.80
N LYS A 3 58.48 12.41 -8.23
CA LYS A 3 57.60 11.34 -7.74
C LYS A 3 56.58 11.84 -6.70
N SER A 4 56.94 12.86 -5.89
CA SER A 4 56.08 13.45 -4.90
C SER A 4 54.91 14.21 -5.52
N GLN A 5 55.11 14.92 -6.63
CA GLN A 5 54.06 15.59 -7.37
C GLN A 5 53.07 14.61 -7.99
N ASP A 6 53.59 13.55 -8.57
CA ASP A 6 52.74 12.50 -9.14
C ASP A 6 51.85 11.85 -8.09
N ARG A 7 52.36 11.63 -6.88
CA ARG A 7 51.56 11.08 -5.76
C ARG A 7 50.47 12.04 -5.29
N VAL A 8 50.79 13.32 -5.24
CA VAL A 8 49.82 14.35 -4.82
C VAL A 8 48.70 14.43 -5.85
N GLU A 9 49.03 14.48 -7.13
CA GLU A 9 48.05 14.52 -8.20
C GLU A 9 47.18 13.28 -8.26
N ALA A 10 47.79 12.09 -8.06
CA ALA A 10 47.05 10.82 -8.02
C ALA A 10 46.06 10.77 -6.84
N ARG A 11 46.46 11.20 -5.66
CA ARG A 11 45.58 11.30 -4.48
C ARG A 11 44.40 12.22 -4.73
N ARG A 12 44.68 13.38 -5.32
CA ARG A 12 43.65 14.36 -5.64
C ARG A 12 42.63 13.79 -6.62
N ALA A 13 43.10 13.13 -7.67
CA ALA A 13 42.24 12.49 -8.65
C ALA A 13 41.35 11.40 -8.02
N ILE A 14 41.91 10.57 -7.14
CA ILE A 14 41.17 9.53 -6.42
C ILE A 14 40.11 10.16 -5.50
N GLN A 15 40.48 11.21 -4.77
CA GLN A 15 39.57 11.91 -3.87
C GLN A 15 38.40 12.57 -4.62
N GLU A 16 38.69 13.22 -5.75
CA GLU A 16 37.67 13.83 -6.61
C GLU A 16 36.67 12.78 -7.12
N ARG A 17 37.17 11.64 -7.56
CA ARG A 17 36.30 10.53 -8.01
C ARG A 17 35.47 9.95 -6.88
N ALA A 18 36.04 9.83 -5.69
CA ALA A 18 35.33 9.34 -4.51
C ALA A 18 34.17 10.29 -4.12
N ILE A 19 34.42 11.60 -4.17
CA ILE A 19 33.40 12.63 -3.91
C ILE A 19 32.30 12.56 -4.95
N ALA A 20 32.67 12.46 -6.24
CA ALA A 20 31.69 12.37 -7.32
C ALA A 20 30.79 11.13 -7.17
N ARG A 21 31.39 9.98 -6.84
CA ARG A 21 30.62 8.74 -6.61
C ARG A 21 29.68 8.85 -5.41
N ARG A 22 30.12 9.51 -4.35
CA ARG A 22 29.27 9.77 -3.17
C ARG A 22 28.06 10.61 -3.52
N ARG A 23 28.26 11.68 -4.28
CA ARG A 23 27.17 12.55 -4.74
C ARG A 23 26.17 11.81 -5.61
N GLU A 24 26.66 10.99 -6.53
CA GLU A 24 25.80 10.16 -7.38
C GLU A 24 24.95 9.20 -6.54
N ARG A 25 25.54 8.56 -5.53
CA ARG A 25 24.79 7.66 -4.63
C ARG A 25 23.74 8.42 -3.83
N GLU A 26 24.09 9.59 -3.29
CA GLU A 26 23.15 10.41 -2.53
C GLU A 26 21.97 10.83 -3.39
N GLN A 27 22.21 11.24 -4.62
CA GLN A 27 21.16 11.59 -5.59
C GLN A 27 20.31 10.39 -5.95
N GLN A 28 20.92 9.25 -6.14
CA GLN A 28 20.19 8.01 -6.41
C GLN A 28 19.32 7.62 -5.22
N ASP A 29 19.86 7.69 -4.00
CA ASP A 29 19.13 7.38 -2.78
C ASP A 29 17.92 8.31 -2.59
N GLU A 30 18.06 9.60 -2.90
CA GLU A 30 16.94 10.54 -2.88
C GLU A 30 15.84 10.13 -3.85
N ARG A 31 16.22 9.75 -5.08
CA ARG A 31 15.23 9.29 -6.07
C ARG A 31 14.53 8.03 -5.61
N ILE A 32 15.29 7.08 -5.09
CA ILE A 32 14.75 5.83 -4.56
C ILE A 32 13.80 6.09 -3.39
N ALA A 33 14.18 6.97 -2.47
CA ALA A 33 13.36 7.32 -1.32
C ALA A 33 12.00 7.93 -1.74
N LYS A 34 11.99 8.80 -2.74
CA LYS A 34 10.76 9.36 -3.27
C LYS A 34 9.85 8.30 -3.89
N LEU A 35 10.43 7.40 -4.66
CA LEU A 35 9.68 6.29 -5.26
C LEU A 35 9.13 5.34 -4.20
N ALA A 36 9.93 5.03 -3.18
CA ALA A 36 9.51 4.20 -2.07
C ALA A 36 8.34 4.83 -1.29
N LEU A 37 8.38 6.15 -1.10
CA LEU A 37 7.28 6.88 -0.47
C LEU A 37 6.01 6.77 -1.30
N ASP A 38 6.10 6.98 -2.60
CA ASP A 38 4.95 6.86 -3.51
C ASP A 38 4.33 5.47 -3.46
N VAL A 39 5.16 4.44 -3.45
CA VAL A 39 4.70 3.05 -3.33
C VAL A 39 3.98 2.82 -2.00
N ASN A 40 4.61 3.26 -0.91
CA ASN A 40 4.04 3.07 0.43
C ASN A 40 2.68 3.77 0.58
N VAL A 41 2.58 5.02 0.12
CA VAL A 41 1.34 5.80 0.16
C VAL A 41 0.26 5.13 -0.69
N ALA A 42 0.60 4.74 -1.92
CA ALA A 42 -0.35 4.06 -2.81
C ALA A 42 -0.89 2.75 -2.21
N LEU A 43 -0.02 1.96 -1.58
CA LEU A 43 -0.45 0.73 -0.91
C LEU A 43 -1.38 0.99 0.27
N ARG A 44 -1.12 2.05 1.05
CA ARG A 44 -2.00 2.44 2.17
C ARG A 44 -3.36 2.93 1.67
N GLU A 45 -3.37 3.75 0.64
CA GLU A 45 -4.60 4.22 0.01
C GLU A 45 -5.43 3.07 -0.54
N GLY A 46 -4.79 2.12 -1.22
CA GLY A 46 -5.45 0.93 -1.74
C GLY A 46 -6.10 0.10 -0.63
N ARG A 47 -5.37 -0.15 0.47
CA ARG A 47 -5.93 -0.87 1.62
C ARG A 47 -7.12 -0.15 2.24
N ARG A 48 -7.05 1.17 2.39
CA ARG A 48 -8.17 1.96 2.93
C ARG A 48 -9.40 1.91 2.02
N ALA A 49 -9.19 1.96 0.72
CA ALA A 49 -10.28 1.85 -0.26
C ALA A 49 -10.98 0.49 -0.19
N VAL A 50 -10.21 -0.59 -0.06
CA VAL A 50 -10.75 -1.94 0.11
C VAL A 50 -11.52 -2.05 1.43
N GLU A 51 -10.95 -1.59 2.53
CA GLU A 51 -11.61 -1.62 3.85
C GLU A 51 -12.92 -0.83 3.85
N ALA A 52 -12.94 0.36 3.25
CA ALA A 52 -14.13 1.17 3.14
C ALA A 52 -15.22 0.48 2.30
N ALA A 53 -14.83 -0.14 1.20
CA ALA A 53 -15.74 -0.90 0.34
C ALA A 53 -16.31 -2.12 1.07
N GLU A 54 -15.48 -2.83 1.81
CA GLU A 54 -15.91 -4.01 2.58
C GLU A 54 -16.87 -3.63 3.71
N ARG A 55 -16.63 -2.54 4.41
CA ARG A 55 -17.56 -2.04 5.43
C ARG A 55 -18.90 -1.64 4.83
N ARG A 56 -18.88 -1.01 3.67
CA ARG A 56 -20.09 -0.63 2.94
C ARG A 56 -20.89 -1.88 2.52
N ALA A 57 -20.22 -2.88 2.00
CA ALA A 57 -20.85 -4.17 1.67
C ALA A 57 -21.44 -4.83 2.92
N GLY A 58 -20.70 -4.84 4.02
CA GLY A 58 -21.17 -5.39 5.30
C GLY A 58 -22.43 -4.71 5.83
N ARG A 59 -22.50 -3.40 5.71
CA ARG A 59 -23.73 -2.66 6.11
C ARG A 59 -24.92 -3.03 5.23
N ALA A 60 -24.74 -3.12 3.93
CA ALA A 60 -25.78 -3.52 3.00
C ALA A 60 -26.27 -4.94 3.28
N LEU A 61 -25.35 -5.87 3.51
CA LEU A 61 -25.67 -7.26 3.85
C LEU A 61 -26.46 -7.33 5.17
N THR A 62 -26.09 -6.54 6.16
CA THR A 62 -26.79 -6.49 7.44
C THR A 62 -28.22 -6.01 7.24
N LEU A 63 -28.44 -5.00 6.41
CA LEU A 63 -29.79 -4.52 6.09
C LEU A 63 -30.63 -5.58 5.38
N MET A 64 -30.05 -6.30 4.43
CA MET A 64 -30.73 -7.39 3.72
C MET A 64 -31.21 -8.47 4.69
N ILE A 65 -30.38 -8.84 5.63
CA ILE A 65 -30.69 -9.95 6.57
C ILE A 65 -31.55 -9.46 7.74
N SER A 66 -31.17 -8.37 8.40
CA SER A 66 -31.83 -7.91 9.63
C SER A 66 -33.09 -7.09 9.37
N THR A 67 -33.08 -6.24 8.35
CA THR A 67 -34.22 -5.37 8.04
C THR A 67 -35.18 -6.02 7.07
N GLU A 68 -34.66 -6.60 5.98
CA GLU A 68 -35.51 -7.22 4.96
C GLU A 68 -35.85 -8.68 5.26
N GLY A 69 -35.21 -9.28 6.26
CA GLY A 69 -35.50 -10.63 6.70
C GLY A 69 -35.08 -11.74 5.75
N LEU A 70 -34.09 -11.48 4.89
CA LEU A 70 -33.64 -12.49 3.92
C LEU A 70 -32.76 -13.54 4.58
N ALA A 71 -32.90 -14.78 4.13
CA ALA A 71 -31.97 -15.85 4.48
C ALA A 71 -30.66 -15.67 3.74
N VAL A 72 -29.56 -16.21 4.26
CA VAL A 72 -28.22 -16.11 3.66
C VAL A 72 -28.23 -16.62 2.22
N THR A 73 -28.89 -17.71 1.94
CA THR A 73 -29.02 -18.27 0.59
C THR A 73 -29.71 -17.32 -0.39
N GLU A 74 -30.73 -16.62 0.07
CA GLU A 74 -31.44 -15.62 -0.71
C GLU A 74 -30.54 -14.41 -1.00
N VAL A 75 -29.74 -13.98 -0.04
CA VAL A 75 -28.77 -12.88 -0.20
C VAL A 75 -27.76 -13.23 -1.30
N ILE A 76 -27.22 -14.44 -1.28
CA ILE A 76 -26.26 -14.93 -2.27
C ILE A 76 -26.88 -14.88 -3.66
N ASP A 77 -28.12 -15.33 -3.81
CA ASP A 77 -28.84 -15.29 -5.07
C ASP A 77 -29.07 -13.86 -5.58
N TRP A 78 -29.47 -12.97 -4.69
CA TRP A 78 -29.70 -11.59 -5.06
C TRP A 78 -28.43 -10.85 -5.51
N VAL A 79 -27.31 -11.06 -4.79
CA VAL A 79 -26.04 -10.37 -5.08
C VAL A 79 -25.42 -10.86 -6.39
N GLY A 80 -25.50 -12.15 -6.66
CA GLY A 80 -25.06 -12.73 -7.93
C GLY A 80 -23.53 -12.77 -8.10
N ASP A 81 -22.75 -12.58 -7.05
CA ASP A 81 -21.29 -12.67 -7.10
C ASP A 81 -20.87 -14.07 -6.63
N SER A 82 -20.15 -14.78 -7.48
CA SER A 82 -19.74 -16.18 -7.20
C SER A 82 -18.75 -16.32 -6.03
N THR A 83 -18.10 -15.25 -5.63
CA THR A 83 -17.17 -15.26 -4.50
C THR A 83 -17.86 -15.06 -3.16
N LEU A 84 -19.13 -14.68 -3.16
CA LEU A 84 -19.87 -14.43 -1.94
C LEU A 84 -20.36 -15.74 -1.33
N THR A 85 -19.82 -16.09 -0.17
CA THR A 85 -20.21 -17.29 0.59
C THR A 85 -20.85 -16.87 1.92
N ALA A 86 -21.48 -17.81 2.62
CA ALA A 86 -22.00 -17.56 3.97
C ALA A 86 -20.92 -17.08 4.93
N ARG A 87 -19.71 -17.64 4.82
CA ARG A 87 -18.55 -17.27 5.63
C ARG A 87 -18.14 -15.82 5.33
N GLU A 88 -18.10 -15.44 4.05
CA GLU A 88 -17.74 -14.10 3.62
C GLU A 88 -18.79 -13.07 4.08
N ILE A 89 -20.05 -13.42 4.01
CA ILE A 89 -21.14 -12.57 4.53
C ILE A 89 -20.94 -12.31 6.03
N ALA A 90 -20.65 -13.35 6.81
CA ALA A 90 -20.40 -13.20 8.24
C ALA A 90 -19.19 -12.29 8.52
N ARG A 91 -18.11 -12.45 7.77
CA ARG A 91 -16.90 -11.62 7.89
C ARG A 91 -17.20 -10.15 7.61
N LEU A 92 -17.86 -9.87 6.49
CA LEU A 92 -18.18 -8.51 6.07
C LEU A 92 -19.14 -7.82 7.05
N ARG A 93 -20.13 -8.53 7.55
CA ARG A 93 -21.05 -8.01 8.56
C ARG A 93 -20.33 -7.64 9.86
N GLY A 94 -19.35 -8.46 10.28
CA GLY A 94 -18.53 -8.19 11.45
C GLY A 94 -17.74 -6.88 11.31
N LEU A 95 -17.19 -6.62 10.15
CA LEU A 95 -16.46 -5.38 9.87
C LEU A 95 -17.35 -4.13 9.99
N ALA A 96 -18.59 -4.25 9.57
CA ALA A 96 -19.55 -3.13 9.64
C ALA A 96 -19.95 -2.80 11.08
N ILE A 97 -20.04 -3.80 11.95
CA ILE A 97 -20.38 -3.63 13.37
C ILE A 97 -19.24 -2.95 14.13
N ASP A 98 -18.00 -3.32 13.84
CA ASP A 98 -16.79 -2.82 14.52
C ASP A 98 -16.38 -1.42 14.06
N SER A 99 -17.02 -0.88 13.04
CA SER A 99 -16.68 0.41 12.45
C SER A 99 -17.66 1.50 12.92
N PRO A 100 -17.17 2.61 13.49
CA PRO A 100 -18.04 3.74 13.76
C PRO A 100 -18.61 4.28 12.45
N GLU A 101 -19.88 4.57 12.41
CA GLU A 101 -20.50 5.18 11.25
C GLU A 101 -19.89 6.57 10.99
N PRO A 102 -19.57 6.92 9.73
CA PRO A 102 -19.10 8.26 9.42
C PRO A 102 -20.18 9.32 9.64
#